data_93d67cd04eac3fac8cfe7cc361e108f2
#
_entry.id   93d67cd04eac3fac8cfe7cc361e108f2
#
_cell.length_a   1.000
_cell.length_b   1.000
_cell.length_c   1.000
_cell.angle_alpha   90.00
_cell.angle_beta   90.00
_cell.angle_gamma   90.00
#
_symmetry.space_group_name_H-M   'P 1'
#
loop_
_entity.id
_entity.type
_entity.pdbx_description
1 polymer ?
#
loop_
_entity_poly.entity_id
_entity_poly.type
_entity_poly.pdbx_seq_one_letter_code
_entity_poly.pdbx_strand_id
1 'polypeptide(L)'
;MRKETDLDRVKSIAHVLLDMPIAQTSFSPAIVSHPFTSTGITATQNEDGSFSMVDLLNKEEDLATWREMVGKQIDSAENTAQVFFLLNKPYYLTFLKFTAPVLSQEDLGQLLAHAWILEECPNQDRNVSKRELLALFRSVPPELLMDEEEHTVYRSLDDPVTVYRGVTSYNAKNIKALSWTLDRETAEWFAHRFGEEGTVYEAQIPKKYILAFFNGRNESEVVVDPKYLEQIMESPEPEMGMRMT
;
A
#
# COMPACT_ATOMS: atom_id res chain seq x y z
N MET A 1 22.34 -5.44 -5.72
CA MET A 1 20.93 -5.74 -5.94
C MET A 1 20.79 -6.74 -7.07
N ARG A 2 19.78 -7.64 -7.04
CA ARG A 2 19.61 -8.66 -8.08
C ARG A 2 19.12 -8.03 -9.37
N LYS A 3 19.64 -8.54 -10.51
CA LYS A 3 19.14 -8.18 -11.84
C LYS A 3 17.86 -8.96 -12.21
N GLU A 4 17.70 -10.15 -11.64
CA GLU A 4 16.56 -11.04 -11.91
C GLU A 4 15.93 -11.50 -10.58
N THR A 5 14.64 -11.63 -10.59
CA THR A 5 13.87 -12.13 -9.46
C THR A 5 14.07 -13.64 -9.28
N ASP A 6 14.22 -14.07 -8.04
CA ASP A 6 14.23 -15.50 -7.66
C ASP A 6 12.79 -15.95 -7.40
N LEU A 7 12.09 -16.33 -8.47
CA LEU A 7 10.68 -16.69 -8.41
C LEU A 7 10.41 -17.89 -7.49
N ASP A 8 11.32 -18.86 -7.42
CA ASP A 8 11.16 -20.04 -6.56
C ASP A 8 11.16 -19.65 -5.07
N ARG A 9 12.03 -18.69 -4.70
CA ARG A 9 12.01 -18.15 -3.34
C ARG A 9 10.79 -17.28 -3.06
N VAL A 10 10.30 -16.52 -4.03
CA VAL A 10 9.05 -15.77 -3.92
C VAL A 10 7.89 -16.72 -3.64
N LYS A 11 7.77 -17.81 -4.40
CA LYS A 11 6.77 -18.86 -4.18
C LYS A 11 6.91 -19.52 -2.79
N SER A 12 8.13 -19.82 -2.39
CA SER A 12 8.39 -20.39 -1.05
C SER A 12 7.93 -19.46 0.07
N ILE A 13 8.16 -18.15 -0.04
CA ILE A 13 7.66 -17.16 0.92
C ILE A 13 6.12 -17.09 0.90
N ALA A 14 5.51 -17.15 -0.27
CA ALA A 14 4.05 -17.18 -0.40
C ALA A 14 3.44 -18.41 0.27
N HIS A 15 4.04 -19.58 0.15
CA HIS A 15 3.61 -20.79 0.88
C HIS A 15 3.70 -20.61 2.41
N VAL A 16 4.78 -20.00 2.91
CA VAL A 16 4.89 -19.69 4.35
C VAL A 16 3.75 -18.77 4.81
N LEU A 17 3.37 -17.78 3.98
CA LEU A 17 2.24 -16.91 4.28
C LEU A 17 0.89 -17.65 4.17
N LEU A 18 0.76 -18.63 3.27
CA LEU A 18 -0.43 -19.46 3.11
C LEU A 18 -0.65 -20.37 4.33
N ASP A 19 0.43 -20.81 4.97
CA ASP A 19 0.37 -21.67 6.16
C ASP A 19 0.07 -20.91 7.46
N MET A 20 -0.01 -19.58 7.42
CA MET A 20 -0.40 -18.79 8.58
C MET A 20 -1.79 -19.20 9.10
N PRO A 21 -2.05 -19.11 10.42
CA PRO A 21 -3.38 -19.37 10.96
C PRO A 21 -4.38 -18.30 10.47
N ILE A 22 -5.60 -18.74 10.16
CA ILE A 22 -6.70 -17.83 9.84
C ILE A 22 -7.24 -17.27 11.16
N ALA A 23 -7.15 -15.96 11.34
CA ALA A 23 -7.60 -15.28 12.56
C ALA A 23 -8.95 -14.58 12.33
N GLN A 24 -9.93 -14.83 13.21
CA GLN A 24 -11.18 -14.10 13.22
C GLN A 24 -10.97 -12.64 13.60
N THR A 25 -11.75 -11.76 13.00
CA THR A 25 -11.72 -10.31 13.32
C THR A 25 -12.85 -9.95 14.28
N SER A 26 -12.72 -8.80 14.95
CA SER A 26 -13.78 -8.26 15.83
C SER A 26 -14.96 -7.65 15.06
N PHE A 27 -14.86 -7.49 13.73
CA PHE A 27 -15.91 -6.88 12.92
C PHE A 27 -17.08 -7.81 12.65
N SER A 28 -16.79 -9.07 12.35
CA SER A 28 -17.80 -10.07 12.03
C SER A 28 -17.19 -11.47 12.15
N PRO A 29 -17.95 -12.47 12.59
CA PRO A 29 -17.50 -13.87 12.57
C PRO A 29 -17.14 -14.40 11.18
N ALA A 30 -17.67 -13.77 10.12
CA ALA A 30 -17.40 -14.16 8.73
C ALA A 30 -16.13 -13.53 8.17
N ILE A 31 -15.66 -12.41 8.75
CA ILE A 31 -14.46 -11.69 8.29
C ILE A 31 -13.24 -12.18 9.06
N VAL A 32 -12.24 -12.59 8.30
CA VAL A 32 -10.98 -13.12 8.85
C VAL A 32 -9.78 -12.27 8.39
N SER A 33 -8.69 -12.41 9.11
CA SER A 33 -7.39 -11.83 8.79
C SER A 33 -6.45 -12.95 8.36
N HIS A 34 -6.14 -13.00 7.07
CA HIS A 34 -5.21 -13.96 6.47
C HIS A 34 -4.68 -13.42 5.13
N PRO A 35 -3.42 -13.69 4.75
CA PRO A 35 -2.85 -13.18 3.49
C PRO A 35 -3.65 -13.53 2.23
N PHE A 36 -4.30 -14.68 2.17
CA PHE A 36 -4.97 -15.18 0.96
C PHE A 36 -6.49 -15.27 1.06
N THR A 37 -7.10 -14.93 2.18
CA THR A 37 -8.57 -14.85 2.31
C THR A 37 -8.97 -13.77 3.31
N SER A 38 -10.09 -13.12 3.04
CA SER A 38 -10.74 -12.17 3.96
C SER A 38 -12.02 -12.74 4.58
N THR A 39 -12.42 -13.98 4.21
CA THR A 39 -13.64 -14.62 4.68
C THR A 39 -13.35 -16.01 5.23
N GLY A 40 -14.06 -16.39 6.28
CA GLY A 40 -13.98 -17.74 6.88
C GLY A 40 -14.71 -18.80 6.07
N ILE A 41 -15.54 -18.41 5.11
CA ILE A 41 -16.24 -19.31 4.17
C ILE A 41 -15.93 -18.82 2.77
N THR A 42 -15.51 -19.74 1.90
CA THR A 42 -15.21 -19.43 0.50
C THR A 42 -15.68 -20.55 -0.42
N ALA A 43 -15.65 -20.32 -1.73
CA ALA A 43 -15.96 -21.34 -2.72
C ALA A 43 -14.67 -21.92 -3.30
N THR A 44 -14.63 -23.25 -3.45
CA THR A 44 -13.58 -23.96 -4.19
C THR A 44 -14.18 -24.63 -5.42
N GLN A 45 -13.42 -24.67 -6.51
CA GLN A 45 -13.84 -25.39 -7.71
C GLN A 45 -13.41 -26.84 -7.60
N ASN A 46 -14.37 -27.75 -7.81
CA ASN A 46 -14.14 -29.19 -7.86
C ASN A 46 -13.56 -29.61 -9.21
N GLU A 47 -13.04 -30.84 -9.30
CA GLU A 47 -12.46 -31.39 -10.54
C GLU A 47 -13.47 -31.47 -11.70
N ASP A 48 -14.76 -31.62 -11.41
CA ASP A 48 -15.84 -31.64 -12.40
C ASP A 48 -16.30 -30.23 -12.85
N GLY A 49 -15.64 -29.18 -12.34
CA GLY A 49 -15.97 -27.78 -12.63
C GLY A 49 -17.10 -27.20 -11.77
N SER A 50 -17.76 -27.99 -10.92
CA SER A 50 -18.73 -27.50 -9.94
C SER A 50 -18.07 -26.72 -8.82
N PHE A 51 -18.85 -25.97 -8.03
CA PHE A 51 -18.33 -25.23 -6.85
C PHE A 51 -18.89 -25.83 -5.57
N SER A 52 -18.01 -25.96 -4.58
CA SER A 52 -18.36 -26.31 -3.21
C SER A 52 -18.02 -25.15 -2.27
N MET A 53 -18.91 -24.93 -1.27
CA MET A 53 -18.60 -24.01 -0.18
C MET A 53 -17.75 -24.71 0.86
N VAL A 54 -16.67 -24.08 1.29
CA VAL A 54 -15.73 -24.61 2.29
C VAL A 54 -15.67 -23.69 3.50
N ASP A 55 -15.64 -24.30 4.69
CA ASP A 55 -15.55 -23.60 5.99
C ASP A 55 -14.12 -23.68 6.51
N LEU A 56 -13.38 -22.61 6.34
CA LEU A 56 -11.97 -22.51 6.67
C LEU A 56 -11.70 -22.39 8.19
N LEU A 57 -12.74 -22.16 8.99
CA LEU A 57 -12.60 -21.93 10.43
C LEU A 57 -12.93 -23.16 11.26
N ASN A 58 -13.88 -23.96 10.82
CA ASN A 58 -14.47 -25.01 11.63
C ASN A 58 -14.23 -26.42 11.07
N LYS A 59 -13.72 -26.54 9.82
CA LYS A 59 -13.47 -27.83 9.16
C LYS A 59 -12.05 -27.91 8.63
N GLU A 60 -11.26 -28.77 9.28
CA GLU A 60 -9.85 -28.97 8.93
C GLU A 60 -9.67 -29.51 7.50
N GLU A 61 -10.55 -30.40 7.04
CA GLU A 61 -10.50 -30.93 5.66
C GLU A 61 -10.77 -29.84 4.63
N ASP A 62 -11.72 -28.94 4.88
CA ASP A 62 -12.04 -27.80 4.01
C ASP A 62 -10.84 -26.84 3.93
N LEU A 63 -10.21 -26.56 5.08
CA LEU A 63 -9.00 -25.73 5.15
C LEU A 63 -7.84 -26.36 4.37
N ALA A 64 -7.63 -27.66 4.48
CA ALA A 64 -6.59 -28.37 3.74
C ALA A 64 -6.83 -28.32 2.23
N THR A 65 -8.08 -28.57 1.79
CA THR A 65 -8.48 -28.49 0.37
C THR A 65 -8.24 -27.09 -0.19
N TRP A 66 -8.64 -26.06 0.54
CA TRP A 66 -8.43 -24.66 0.13
C TRP A 66 -6.93 -24.32 0.03
N ARG A 67 -6.12 -24.74 1.02
CA ARG A 67 -4.66 -24.53 0.99
C ARG A 67 -4.01 -25.22 -0.20
N GLU A 68 -4.42 -26.45 -0.51
CA GLU A 68 -3.94 -27.16 -1.69
C GLU A 68 -4.28 -26.41 -3.00
N MET A 69 -5.51 -25.89 -3.11
CA MET A 69 -5.94 -25.13 -4.28
C MET A 69 -5.11 -23.83 -4.43
N VAL A 70 -4.97 -23.03 -3.39
CA VAL A 70 -4.18 -21.80 -3.43
C VAL A 70 -2.69 -22.11 -3.65
N GLY A 71 -2.17 -23.17 -3.04
CA GLY A 71 -0.81 -23.65 -3.26
C GLY A 71 -0.53 -23.97 -4.74
N LYS A 72 -1.44 -24.69 -5.41
CA LYS A 72 -1.35 -24.94 -6.85
C LYS A 72 -1.33 -23.64 -7.68
N GLN A 73 -2.10 -22.62 -7.27
CA GLN A 73 -2.06 -21.30 -7.94
C GLN A 73 -0.71 -20.61 -7.76
N ILE A 74 -0.14 -20.66 -6.55
CA ILE A 74 1.21 -20.15 -6.29
C ILE A 74 2.24 -20.88 -7.13
N ASP A 75 2.18 -22.23 -7.18
CA ASP A 75 3.14 -23.04 -7.90
C ASP A 75 3.07 -22.83 -9.41
N SER A 76 1.87 -22.62 -9.97
CA SER A 76 1.66 -22.37 -11.39
C SER A 76 1.99 -20.95 -11.84
N ALA A 77 2.23 -20.01 -10.91
CA ALA A 77 2.56 -18.63 -11.25
C ALA A 77 3.86 -18.55 -12.07
N GLU A 78 3.84 -17.81 -13.15
CA GLU A 78 4.97 -17.63 -14.09
C GLU A 78 5.84 -16.41 -13.75
N ASN A 79 5.32 -15.49 -12.92
CA ASN A 79 6.00 -14.28 -12.50
C ASN A 79 5.53 -13.82 -11.11
N THR A 80 6.26 -12.86 -10.54
CA THR A 80 5.99 -12.34 -9.19
C THR A 80 4.63 -11.67 -9.07
N ALA A 81 4.18 -10.98 -10.11
CA ALA A 81 2.90 -10.27 -10.09
C ALA A 81 1.73 -11.24 -9.93
N GLN A 82 1.78 -12.41 -10.59
CA GLN A 82 0.76 -13.44 -10.43
C GLN A 82 0.67 -13.94 -8.98
N VAL A 83 1.80 -14.13 -8.29
CA VAL A 83 1.82 -14.49 -6.86
C VAL A 83 1.29 -13.35 -6.00
N PHE A 84 1.73 -12.12 -6.27
CA PHE A 84 1.35 -10.92 -5.53
C PHE A 84 -0.17 -10.69 -5.55
N PHE A 85 -0.81 -10.83 -6.71
CA PHE A 85 -2.26 -10.62 -6.85
C PHE A 85 -3.14 -11.74 -6.27
N LEU A 86 -2.56 -12.83 -5.81
CA LEU A 86 -3.28 -13.83 -5.01
C LEU A 86 -3.49 -13.35 -3.56
N LEU A 87 -2.69 -12.40 -3.08
CA LEU A 87 -2.81 -11.89 -1.72
C LEU A 87 -3.94 -10.86 -1.58
N ASN A 88 -4.45 -10.74 -0.37
CA ASN A 88 -5.33 -9.64 0.02
C ASN A 88 -4.53 -8.34 0.18
N LYS A 89 -5.11 -7.22 -0.24
CA LYS A 89 -4.49 -5.88 -0.20
C LYS A 89 -3.76 -5.55 1.12
N PRO A 90 -4.34 -5.77 2.32
CA PRO A 90 -3.66 -5.46 3.59
C PRO A 90 -2.35 -6.24 3.83
N TYR A 91 -2.02 -7.19 2.98
CA TYR A 91 -0.79 -7.98 3.07
C TYR A 91 0.22 -7.70 1.95
N TYR A 92 -0.07 -6.80 1.03
CA TYR A 92 0.84 -6.45 -0.06
C TYR A 92 2.18 -5.95 0.45
N LEU A 93 2.18 -4.96 1.35
CA LEU A 93 3.42 -4.44 1.93
C LEU A 93 4.13 -5.48 2.81
N THR A 94 3.38 -6.32 3.53
CA THR A 94 3.93 -7.45 4.28
C THR A 94 4.66 -8.42 3.36
N PHE A 95 4.06 -8.79 2.24
CA PHE A 95 4.70 -9.65 1.24
C PHE A 95 5.99 -9.05 0.69
N LEU A 96 5.95 -7.77 0.32
CA LEU A 96 7.13 -7.05 -0.21
C LEU A 96 8.26 -6.95 0.82
N LYS A 97 7.94 -6.73 2.11
CA LYS A 97 8.92 -6.75 3.20
C LYS A 97 9.75 -8.04 3.21
N PHE A 98 9.11 -9.20 3.00
CA PHE A 98 9.79 -10.49 3.02
C PHE A 98 10.43 -10.87 1.68
N THR A 99 9.85 -10.42 0.56
CA THR A 99 10.32 -10.80 -0.77
C THR A 99 11.33 -9.81 -1.36
N ALA A 100 11.42 -8.57 -0.88
CA ALA A 100 12.35 -7.57 -1.40
C ALA A 100 13.81 -8.06 -1.58
N PRO A 101 14.40 -8.89 -0.68
CA PRO A 101 15.77 -9.39 -0.88
C PRO A 101 15.93 -10.34 -2.07
N VAL A 102 14.84 -10.90 -2.60
CA VAL A 102 14.84 -11.89 -3.70
C VAL A 102 14.20 -11.37 -4.98
N LEU A 103 13.65 -10.14 -4.97
CA LEU A 103 13.11 -9.46 -6.14
C LEU A 103 14.20 -8.73 -6.93
N SER A 104 13.99 -8.58 -8.23
CA SER A 104 14.67 -7.57 -9.03
C SER A 104 14.25 -6.17 -8.58
N GLN A 105 15.02 -5.13 -8.93
CA GLN A 105 14.61 -3.75 -8.63
C GLN A 105 13.36 -3.35 -9.41
N GLU A 106 13.21 -3.86 -10.60
CA GLU A 106 12.07 -3.61 -11.47
C GLU A 106 10.79 -4.20 -10.86
N ASP A 107 10.79 -5.49 -10.52
CA ASP A 107 9.64 -6.13 -9.86
C ASP A 107 9.31 -5.47 -8.53
N LEU A 108 10.34 -5.17 -7.71
CA LEU A 108 10.12 -4.49 -6.42
C LEU A 108 9.52 -3.10 -6.62
N GLY A 109 10.02 -2.33 -7.58
CA GLY A 109 9.51 -0.98 -7.88
C GLY A 109 8.05 -0.99 -8.30
N GLN A 110 7.72 -1.79 -9.31
CA GLN A 110 6.36 -1.91 -9.82
C GLN A 110 5.37 -2.41 -8.76
N LEU A 111 5.74 -3.45 -8.02
CA LEU A 111 4.86 -4.01 -6.99
C LEU A 111 4.73 -3.10 -5.76
N LEU A 112 5.79 -2.35 -5.39
CA LEU A 112 5.74 -1.39 -4.29
C LEU A 112 4.85 -0.19 -4.63
N ALA A 113 4.96 0.35 -5.84
CA ALA A 113 4.07 1.39 -6.34
C ALA A 113 2.61 0.92 -6.31
N HIS A 114 2.38 -0.30 -6.83
CA HIS A 114 1.04 -0.90 -6.87
C HIS A 114 0.46 -1.12 -5.46
N ALA A 115 1.27 -1.69 -4.53
CA ALA A 115 0.87 -1.86 -3.14
C ALA A 115 0.51 -0.53 -2.49
N TRP A 116 1.32 0.50 -2.70
CA TRP A 116 1.10 1.82 -2.12
C TRP A 116 -0.20 2.47 -2.60
N ILE A 117 -0.44 2.44 -3.92
CA ILE A 117 -1.65 3.04 -4.53
C ILE A 117 -2.92 2.28 -4.11
N LEU A 118 -2.87 0.95 -3.99
CA LEU A 118 -4.06 0.15 -3.69
C LEU A 118 -4.40 0.08 -2.20
N GLU A 119 -3.45 0.38 -1.32
CA GLU A 119 -3.69 0.34 0.12
C GLU A 119 -4.28 1.66 0.60
N GLU A 120 -5.39 1.59 1.34
CA GLU A 120 -6.10 2.80 1.81
C GLU A 120 -5.31 3.58 2.87
N CYS A 121 -4.53 2.90 3.69
CA CYS A 121 -3.79 3.49 4.79
C CYS A 121 -2.36 2.95 4.93
N PRO A 122 -1.50 3.06 3.90
CA PRO A 122 -0.17 2.46 3.90
C PRO A 122 0.74 3.02 5.02
N ASN A 123 0.48 4.25 5.47
CA ASN A 123 1.19 4.86 6.59
C ASN A 123 0.86 4.24 7.96
N GLN A 124 -0.16 3.38 8.05
CA GLN A 124 -0.66 2.76 9.28
C GLN A 124 -0.65 1.23 9.21
N ASP A 125 0.10 0.65 8.27
CA ASP A 125 0.27 -0.80 8.19
C ASP A 125 0.77 -1.35 9.53
N ARG A 126 0.15 -2.44 9.99
CA ARG A 126 0.48 -3.04 11.30
C ARG A 126 1.70 -3.94 11.25
N ASN A 127 2.03 -4.46 10.09
CA ASN A 127 3.08 -5.45 9.89
C ASN A 127 4.37 -4.82 9.35
N VAL A 128 4.27 -3.61 8.74
CA VAL A 128 5.40 -2.92 8.12
C VAL A 128 5.56 -1.55 8.75
N SER A 129 6.63 -1.38 9.49
CA SER A 129 6.94 -0.11 10.16
C SER A 129 7.30 0.98 9.14
N LYS A 130 7.12 2.24 9.52
CA LYS A 130 7.57 3.40 8.73
C LYS A 130 9.03 3.31 8.29
N ARG A 131 9.91 2.76 9.15
CA ARG A 131 11.32 2.56 8.83
C ARG A 131 11.53 1.53 7.71
N GLU A 132 10.76 0.44 7.74
CA GLU A 132 10.81 -0.60 6.72
C GLU A 132 10.24 -0.10 5.39
N LEU A 133 9.12 0.66 5.41
CA LEU A 133 8.58 1.33 4.22
C LEU A 133 9.61 2.26 3.58
N LEU A 134 10.24 3.12 4.38
CA LEU A 134 11.32 4.00 3.89
C LEU A 134 12.49 3.21 3.31
N ALA A 135 12.85 2.07 3.91
CA ALA A 135 13.90 1.22 3.37
C ALA A 135 13.52 0.60 2.03
N LEU A 136 12.26 0.16 1.85
CA LEU A 136 11.75 -0.34 0.58
C LEU A 136 11.82 0.74 -0.51
N PHE A 137 11.22 1.91 -0.28
CA PHE A 137 11.25 3.01 -1.24
C PHE A 137 12.67 3.45 -1.62
N ARG A 138 13.58 3.56 -0.64
CA ARG A 138 14.97 3.95 -0.90
C ARG A 138 15.82 2.88 -1.60
N SER A 139 15.38 1.64 -1.59
CA SER A 139 16.06 0.53 -2.27
C SER A 139 15.77 0.47 -3.76
N VAL A 140 14.79 1.23 -4.24
CA VAL A 140 14.35 1.27 -5.64
C VAL A 140 14.65 2.65 -6.22
N PRO A 141 15.24 2.74 -7.43
CA PRO A 141 15.35 4.00 -8.15
C PRO A 141 13.96 4.60 -8.42
N PRO A 142 13.75 5.91 -8.26
CA PRO A 142 12.46 6.57 -8.50
C PRO A 142 11.84 6.25 -9.88
N GLU A 143 12.70 6.05 -10.88
CA GLU A 143 12.30 5.70 -12.25
C GLU A 143 11.56 4.36 -12.36
N LEU A 144 11.73 3.47 -11.40
CA LEU A 144 11.06 2.16 -11.37
C LEU A 144 9.79 2.15 -10.50
N LEU A 145 9.51 3.25 -9.81
CA LEU A 145 8.32 3.44 -8.96
C LEU A 145 7.18 4.14 -9.70
N MET A 146 7.50 4.93 -10.72
CA MET A 146 6.58 5.85 -11.38
C MET A 146 6.42 5.46 -12.86
N ASP A 147 5.25 5.71 -13.41
CA ASP A 147 5.06 5.69 -14.86
C ASP A 147 5.71 6.92 -15.52
N GLU A 148 5.65 7.01 -16.86
CA GLU A 148 6.34 8.07 -17.61
C GLU A 148 5.71 9.46 -17.37
N GLU A 149 4.39 9.54 -17.15
CA GLU A 149 3.67 10.78 -16.85
C GLU A 149 4.02 11.27 -15.45
N GLU A 150 3.94 10.39 -14.45
CA GLU A 150 4.32 10.65 -13.07
C GLU A 150 5.79 11.07 -12.96
N HIS A 151 6.67 10.40 -13.70
CA HIS A 151 8.09 10.72 -13.73
C HIS A 151 8.36 12.11 -14.37
N THR A 152 7.58 12.48 -15.37
CA THR A 152 7.67 13.83 -15.97
C THR A 152 7.30 14.90 -14.96
N VAL A 153 6.22 14.72 -14.21
CA VAL A 153 5.82 15.62 -13.12
C VAL A 153 6.91 15.68 -12.04
N TYR A 154 7.38 14.53 -11.59
CA TYR A 154 8.46 14.44 -10.59
C TYR A 154 9.70 15.22 -11.00
N ARG A 155 10.13 15.12 -12.28
CA ARG A 155 11.29 15.87 -12.80
C ARG A 155 11.06 17.37 -12.83
N SER A 156 9.83 17.84 -13.02
CA SER A 156 9.49 19.25 -13.10
C SER A 156 9.31 19.92 -11.74
N LEU A 157 9.31 19.18 -10.64
CA LEU A 157 9.15 19.74 -9.30
C LEU A 157 10.26 20.76 -8.98
N ASP A 158 9.86 21.85 -8.32
CA ASP A 158 10.77 22.84 -7.76
C ASP A 158 11.71 22.27 -6.67
N ASP A 159 12.68 23.03 -6.20
CA ASP A 159 13.52 22.68 -5.07
C ASP A 159 13.75 23.91 -4.19
N PRO A 160 13.21 24.01 -2.98
CA PRO A 160 12.39 23.01 -2.29
C PRO A 160 10.96 22.92 -2.83
N VAL A 161 10.30 21.78 -2.56
CA VAL A 161 8.91 21.51 -2.92
C VAL A 161 8.00 21.86 -1.75
N THR A 162 6.91 22.58 -2.04
CA THR A 162 5.82 22.79 -1.08
C THR A 162 4.88 21.57 -1.12
N VAL A 163 4.57 21.02 0.04
CA VAL A 163 3.69 19.85 0.16
C VAL A 163 2.63 20.11 1.24
N TYR A 164 1.46 19.51 1.05
CA TYR A 164 0.30 19.66 1.92
C TYR A 164 -0.16 18.33 2.48
N ARG A 165 -0.81 18.36 3.65
CA ARG A 165 -1.39 17.16 4.25
C ARG A 165 -2.63 17.50 5.07
N GLY A 166 -3.75 16.86 4.73
CA GLY A 166 -4.96 16.88 5.56
C GLY A 166 -4.82 15.91 6.75
N VAL A 167 -5.09 16.44 7.93
CA VAL A 167 -4.99 15.72 9.20
C VAL A 167 -6.30 15.81 9.94
N THR A 168 -6.86 14.66 10.31
CA THR A 168 -8.08 14.52 11.12
C THR A 168 -7.75 13.95 12.50
N SER A 169 -8.73 13.80 13.36
CA SER A 169 -8.58 13.14 14.67
C SER A 169 -7.97 11.73 14.57
N TYR A 170 -8.24 11.00 13.48
CA TYR A 170 -7.77 9.64 13.24
C TYR A 170 -6.26 9.54 12.97
N ASN A 171 -5.66 10.56 12.38
CA ASN A 171 -4.24 10.56 12.01
C ASN A 171 -3.41 11.68 12.66
N ALA A 172 -3.98 12.42 13.62
CA ALA A 172 -3.34 13.56 14.30
C ALA A 172 -1.99 13.20 14.95
N LYS A 173 -1.81 11.95 15.38
CA LYS A 173 -0.54 11.48 15.95
C LYS A 173 0.55 11.20 14.90
N ASN A 174 0.21 11.26 13.60
CA ASN A 174 1.10 10.92 12.50
C ASN A 174 1.17 12.04 11.44
N ILE A 175 1.34 13.30 11.87
CA ILE A 175 1.52 14.44 10.95
C ILE A 175 2.73 14.18 10.05
N LYS A 176 3.86 13.74 10.62
CA LYS A 176 5.08 13.34 9.87
C LYS A 176 4.92 11.94 9.26
N ALA A 177 3.95 11.79 8.35
CA ALA A 177 3.76 10.57 7.56
C ALA A 177 4.58 10.63 6.26
N LEU A 178 4.63 9.51 5.53
CA LEU A 178 5.29 9.46 4.22
C LEU A 178 4.44 10.10 3.12
N SER A 179 3.12 10.05 3.21
CA SER A 179 2.17 10.52 2.22
C SER A 179 1.85 11.99 2.43
N TRP A 180 2.10 12.81 1.42
CA TRP A 180 1.74 14.22 1.31
C TRP A 180 1.20 14.46 -0.10
N THR A 181 0.59 15.60 -0.36
CA THR A 181 0.13 15.97 -1.71
C THR A 181 0.75 17.29 -2.15
N LEU A 182 0.90 17.46 -3.47
CA LEU A 182 1.28 18.74 -4.08
C LEU A 182 0.08 19.69 -4.18
N ASP A 183 -1.14 19.17 -4.05
CA ASP A 183 -2.38 19.93 -4.22
C ASP A 183 -3.05 20.22 -2.87
N ARG A 184 -3.21 21.51 -2.59
CA ARG A 184 -3.82 21.98 -1.37
C ARG A 184 -5.30 21.59 -1.26
N GLU A 185 -6.06 21.64 -2.36
CA GLU A 185 -7.49 21.29 -2.36
C GLU A 185 -7.68 19.82 -2.02
N THR A 186 -6.80 18.95 -2.49
CA THR A 186 -6.73 17.53 -2.09
C THR A 186 -6.47 17.40 -0.60
N ALA A 187 -5.54 18.16 -0.03
CA ALA A 187 -5.30 18.12 1.42
C ALA A 187 -6.51 18.62 2.22
N GLU A 188 -7.22 19.65 1.74
CA GLU A 188 -8.46 20.15 2.34
C GLU A 188 -9.56 19.08 2.32
N TRP A 189 -9.71 18.37 1.19
CA TRP A 189 -10.65 17.26 1.10
C TRP A 189 -10.34 16.16 2.12
N PHE A 190 -9.05 15.80 2.28
CA PHE A 190 -8.62 14.81 3.29
C PHE A 190 -8.84 15.29 4.73
N ALA A 191 -8.69 16.58 5.01
CA ALA A 191 -8.93 17.15 6.33
C ALA A 191 -10.41 17.11 6.72
N HIS A 192 -11.33 17.23 5.75
CA HIS A 192 -12.77 17.32 6.00
C HIS A 192 -13.55 16.03 5.68
N ARG A 193 -12.85 14.97 5.23
CA ARG A 193 -13.53 13.72 4.93
C ARG A 193 -14.12 13.10 6.19
N PHE A 194 -15.20 12.33 6.03
CA PHE A 194 -15.98 11.71 7.11
C PHE A 194 -16.69 12.71 8.04
N GLY A 195 -16.88 13.96 7.63
CA GLY A 195 -17.53 14.99 8.44
C GLY A 195 -16.67 15.50 9.62
N GLU A 196 -15.37 15.26 9.58
CA GLU A 196 -14.41 15.77 10.57
C GLU A 196 -14.03 17.23 10.30
N GLU A 197 -13.77 17.98 11.36
CA GLU A 197 -13.09 19.28 11.29
C GLU A 197 -11.58 19.04 11.49
N GLY A 198 -10.89 18.75 10.39
CA GLY A 198 -9.46 18.50 10.39
C GLY A 198 -8.65 19.75 10.07
N THR A 199 -7.34 19.59 10.05
CA THR A 199 -6.37 20.68 9.81
C THR A 199 -5.52 20.34 8.60
N VAL A 200 -5.29 21.33 7.73
CA VAL A 200 -4.30 21.23 6.66
C VAL A 200 -2.95 21.68 7.18
N TYR A 201 -1.94 20.85 7.00
CA TYR A 201 -0.55 21.19 7.24
C TYR A 201 0.16 21.45 5.92
N GLU A 202 1.01 22.49 5.92
CA GLU A 202 1.92 22.81 4.84
C GLU A 202 3.36 22.58 5.32
N ALA A 203 4.23 22.11 4.43
CA ALA A 203 5.65 21.95 4.72
C ALA A 203 6.50 22.16 3.47
N GLN A 204 7.78 22.43 3.68
CA GLN A 204 8.80 22.43 2.64
C GLN A 204 9.63 21.17 2.72
N ILE A 205 10.02 20.62 1.56
CA ILE A 205 10.94 19.48 1.50
C ILE A 205 11.91 19.64 0.33
N PRO A 206 13.23 19.46 0.54
CA PRO A 206 14.15 19.40 -0.59
C PRO A 206 13.81 18.22 -1.51
N LYS A 207 13.69 18.46 -2.81
CA LYS A 207 13.26 17.50 -3.84
C LYS A 207 13.95 16.14 -3.74
N LYS A 208 15.23 16.10 -3.42
CA LYS A 208 16.02 14.86 -3.25
C LYS A 208 15.52 13.90 -2.18
N TYR A 209 14.59 14.33 -1.31
CA TYR A 209 13.98 13.53 -0.27
C TYR A 209 12.52 13.15 -0.59
N ILE A 210 12.05 13.47 -1.78
CA ILE A 210 10.84 12.92 -2.38
C ILE A 210 11.23 11.60 -3.03
N LEU A 211 10.58 10.53 -2.63
CA LEU A 211 10.90 9.16 -3.03
C LEU A 211 10.12 8.72 -4.26
N ALA A 212 8.89 9.21 -4.40
CA ALA A 212 8.03 8.99 -5.57
C ALA A 212 6.94 10.06 -5.64
N PHE A 213 6.35 10.21 -6.83
CA PHE A 213 5.11 10.94 -7.09
C PHE A 213 4.10 9.96 -7.69
N PHE A 214 2.87 9.94 -7.17
CA PHE A 214 1.80 9.09 -7.65
C PHE A 214 0.54 9.90 -7.94
N ASN A 215 -0.06 9.68 -9.10
CA ASN A 215 -1.32 10.33 -9.47
C ASN A 215 -2.43 9.36 -9.86
N GLY A 216 -2.25 8.06 -9.65
CA GLY A 216 -3.22 7.03 -10.01
C GLY A 216 -4.61 7.18 -9.35
N ARG A 217 -4.74 8.01 -8.29
CA ARG A 217 -6.01 8.37 -7.63
C ARG A 217 -6.39 9.84 -7.82
N ASN A 218 -5.71 10.57 -8.69
CA ASN A 218 -5.82 12.03 -8.86
C ASN A 218 -5.57 12.82 -7.56
N GLU A 219 -4.66 12.32 -6.71
CA GLU A 219 -4.35 12.91 -5.41
C GLU A 219 -3.05 13.74 -5.43
N SER A 220 -2.34 13.78 -6.57
CA SER A 220 -1.02 14.42 -6.71
C SER A 220 -0.09 14.06 -5.54
N GLU A 221 -0.08 12.79 -5.15
CA GLU A 221 0.58 12.29 -3.95
C GLU A 221 2.09 12.25 -4.12
N VAL A 222 2.83 12.72 -3.13
CA VAL A 222 4.27 12.53 -3.01
C VAL A 222 4.59 11.66 -1.80
N VAL A 223 5.41 10.65 -2.02
CA VAL A 223 5.99 9.85 -0.93
C VAL A 223 7.28 10.52 -0.51
N VAL A 224 7.35 10.95 0.75
CA VAL A 224 8.47 11.74 1.27
C VAL A 224 9.20 11.01 2.39
N ASP A 225 10.48 11.36 2.59
CA ASP A 225 11.17 11.04 3.83
C ASP A 225 10.83 12.11 4.89
N PRO A 226 9.95 11.79 5.85
CA PRO A 226 9.41 12.80 6.76
C PRO A 226 10.44 13.38 7.73
N LYS A 227 11.64 12.84 7.78
CA LYS A 227 12.77 13.39 8.54
C LYS A 227 13.21 14.75 8.00
N TYR A 228 13.03 14.98 6.71
CA TYR A 228 13.48 16.16 6.00
C TYR A 228 12.37 17.16 5.66
N LEU A 229 11.19 16.98 6.25
CA LEU A 229 10.15 17.99 6.23
C LEU A 229 10.55 19.17 7.11
N GLU A 230 10.56 20.36 6.51
CA GLU A 230 10.94 21.63 7.14
C GLU A 230 9.70 22.55 7.24
N GLN A 231 9.71 23.50 8.17
CA GLN A 231 8.69 24.55 8.31
C GLN A 231 7.24 23.98 8.33
N ILE A 232 7.04 22.86 9.01
CA ILE A 232 5.68 22.29 9.13
C ILE A 232 4.82 23.26 9.93
N MET A 233 3.78 23.81 9.31
CA MET A 233 2.84 24.75 9.92
C MET A 233 1.40 24.40 9.52
N GLU A 234 0.46 24.84 10.31
CA GLU A 234 -0.95 24.82 9.92
C GLU A 234 -1.14 25.81 8.76
N SER A 235 -1.68 25.33 7.66
CA SER A 235 -1.97 26.18 6.51
C SER A 235 -3.22 27.02 6.80
N PRO A 236 -3.17 28.35 6.72
CA PRO A 236 -4.35 29.18 6.97
C PRO A 236 -5.48 28.78 6.00
N GLU A 237 -6.72 28.80 6.50
CA GLU A 237 -7.89 28.62 5.63
C GLU A 237 -7.83 29.65 4.47
N PRO A 238 -8.21 29.25 3.25
CA PRO A 238 -8.33 30.22 2.16
C PRO A 238 -9.32 31.29 2.62
N GLU A 239 -8.92 32.57 2.54
CA GLU A 239 -9.87 33.66 2.76
C GLU A 239 -11.08 33.42 1.83
N MET A 240 -12.23 33.12 2.41
CA MET A 240 -13.48 33.04 1.65
C MET A 240 -13.71 34.39 1.03
N GLY A 241 -13.28 34.52 -0.23
CA GLY A 241 -13.55 35.72 -1.01
C GLY A 241 -15.04 36.04 -0.91
N MET A 242 -15.39 37.17 -0.30
CA MET A 242 -16.76 37.69 -0.27
C MET A 242 -17.37 37.51 -1.66
N ARG A 243 -18.26 36.53 -1.81
CA ARG A 243 -19.19 36.54 -2.93
C ARG A 243 -20.02 37.79 -2.75
N MET A 244 -19.65 38.84 -3.47
CA MET A 244 -20.51 39.99 -3.64
C MET A 244 -21.83 39.50 -4.26
N THR A 245 -22.88 39.66 -3.52
CA THR A 245 -24.28 39.48 -3.94
C THR A 245 -24.63 40.42 -5.05
#